data_f65d9e48fafc64d484649193760dfbcd
#
_entry.id   f65d9e48fafc64d484649193760dfbcd
#
_cell.length_a   1.000
_cell.length_b   1.000
_cell.length_c   1.000
_cell.angle_alpha   90.00
_cell.angle_beta   90.00
_cell.angle_gamma   90.00
#
_symmetry.space_group_name_H-M   'P 1'
#
loop_
_entity.id
_entity.type
_entity.pdbx_description
1 polymer ?
#
loop_
_entity_poly.entity_id
_entity_poly.type
_entity_poly.pdbx_seq_one_letter_code
_entity_poly.pdbx_strand_id
1 'polypeptide(L)'
;MYSGIDVVDIERFSDRIEANAALMQRLFSADELDSCKGALPSLAARFCAKEAALKVLGQADVVARAACFGSGDGAGVAGEGLVPAGLGAPTDQTSTGANQVSALTGLNFRDIEVTSRPGQAPQLRLHGQVAAWARRLGLHSWQVSLAHDKVAMAQVWASGGPTEASRKVSSHDATLARYLLKPEADSHKYSRGVVRIIAGSQRFPGAGLLCVAGASHSGVGMIRLNAPERVENLVLAAHPQIVPDGPALTGTCDALVLGPGLDAQKADWEALAQLLENTPAVIDASALEPVCALIKEGKLRLRAHHILTPHEGELARCLNLFTGTNTDKTAGEIAGKLVDKADKPLGKFASQTSPALQRRIQGAQQLAALTGACVLAKGNRTVVVDAKAQVHTLPAATPWLATAGSGDVLAGLMGGLLALNVRAGVGHVGTTVASAAALAPEIAQLAARLHALAGQLAAEATGPKPTDAVVAHPITAPEIAAAIPNAWALYSSAAAN
;
A
#
# COMPACT_ATOMS: atom_id res chain seq x y z
N MET A 1 -13.41 -14.45 2.20
CA MET A 1 -13.65 -15.83 1.74
C MET A 1 -14.49 -15.76 0.47
N TYR A 2 -14.09 -16.46 -0.58
CA TYR A 2 -14.79 -16.55 -1.87
C TYR A 2 -15.16 -17.98 -2.13
N SER A 3 -16.23 -18.23 -2.86
CA SER A 3 -16.65 -19.59 -3.23
C SER A 3 -17.12 -19.65 -4.69
N GLY A 4 -16.83 -20.77 -5.35
CA GLY A 4 -17.26 -21.06 -6.70
C GLY A 4 -17.85 -22.46 -6.77
N ILE A 5 -18.86 -22.62 -7.59
CA ILE A 5 -19.49 -23.91 -7.88
C ILE A 5 -19.54 -24.10 -9.37
N ASP A 6 -19.31 -25.33 -9.82
CA ASP A 6 -19.52 -25.76 -11.18
C ASP A 6 -20.14 -27.14 -11.25
N VAL A 7 -20.94 -27.38 -12.29
CA VAL A 7 -21.64 -28.65 -12.54
C VAL A 7 -21.57 -28.99 -14.02
N VAL A 8 -21.25 -30.24 -14.35
CA VAL A 8 -21.22 -30.73 -15.72
C VAL A 8 -21.92 -32.07 -15.84
N ASP A 9 -22.67 -32.24 -16.91
CA ASP A 9 -23.24 -33.52 -17.30
C ASP A 9 -22.13 -34.44 -17.83
N ILE A 10 -22.02 -35.65 -17.29
CA ILE A 10 -20.91 -36.57 -17.58
C ILE A 10 -21.00 -37.15 -19.00
N GLU A 11 -22.19 -37.40 -19.52
CA GLU A 11 -22.36 -37.90 -20.90
C GLU A 11 -21.89 -36.84 -21.90
N ARG A 12 -22.36 -35.60 -21.71
CA ARG A 12 -21.96 -34.46 -22.54
C ARG A 12 -20.46 -34.15 -22.44
N PHE A 13 -19.86 -34.37 -21.28
CA PHE A 13 -18.41 -34.22 -21.10
C PHE A 13 -17.66 -35.31 -21.87
N SER A 14 -18.12 -36.58 -21.78
CA SER A 14 -17.59 -37.72 -22.51
C SER A 14 -17.59 -37.49 -24.01
N ASP A 15 -18.75 -37.11 -24.58
CA ASP A 15 -18.90 -36.82 -26.02
C ASP A 15 -17.88 -35.79 -26.52
N ARG A 16 -17.63 -34.75 -25.73
CA ARG A 16 -16.66 -33.70 -26.07
C ARG A 16 -15.22 -34.19 -26.05
N ILE A 17 -14.88 -35.01 -25.08
CA ILE A 17 -13.53 -35.58 -24.95
C ILE A 17 -13.29 -36.58 -26.09
N GLU A 18 -14.29 -37.45 -26.42
CA GLU A 18 -14.20 -38.39 -27.53
C GLU A 18 -14.08 -37.71 -28.88
N ALA A 19 -14.81 -36.61 -29.07
CA ALA A 19 -14.72 -35.78 -30.29
C ALA A 19 -13.36 -35.12 -30.48
N ASN A 20 -12.59 -34.89 -29.41
CA ASN A 20 -11.29 -34.24 -29.46
C ASN A 20 -10.33 -34.74 -28.35
N ALA A 21 -9.63 -35.84 -28.65
CA ALA A 21 -8.67 -36.46 -27.72
C ALA A 21 -7.55 -35.50 -27.22
N ALA A 22 -7.23 -34.46 -28.00
CA ALA A 22 -6.23 -33.45 -27.57
C ALA A 22 -6.72 -32.57 -26.40
N LEU A 23 -8.05 -32.53 -26.14
CA LEU A 23 -8.59 -31.76 -24.99
C LEU A 23 -8.10 -32.35 -23.66
N MET A 24 -7.99 -33.65 -23.53
CA MET A 24 -7.50 -34.32 -22.31
C MET A 24 -6.14 -33.72 -21.86
N GLN A 25 -5.21 -33.69 -22.79
CA GLN A 25 -3.86 -33.14 -22.50
C GLN A 25 -3.83 -31.63 -22.28
N ARG A 26 -4.81 -30.89 -22.77
CA ARG A 26 -4.94 -29.45 -22.57
C ARG A 26 -5.61 -29.11 -21.22
N LEU A 27 -6.51 -29.97 -20.76
CA LEU A 27 -7.32 -29.73 -19.55
C LEU A 27 -6.66 -30.28 -18.29
N PHE A 28 -5.92 -31.37 -18.37
CA PHE A 28 -5.42 -32.10 -17.20
C PHE A 28 -3.90 -32.26 -17.21
N SER A 29 -3.31 -32.28 -16.02
CA SER A 29 -1.90 -32.63 -15.82
C SER A 29 -1.71 -34.15 -15.99
N ALA A 30 -0.46 -34.59 -16.19
CA ALA A 30 -0.15 -36.02 -16.25
C ALA A 30 -0.56 -36.77 -14.97
N ASP A 31 -0.30 -36.14 -13.81
CA ASP A 31 -0.65 -36.68 -12.49
C ASP A 31 -2.17 -36.86 -12.30
N GLU A 32 -2.96 -35.90 -12.81
CA GLU A 32 -4.43 -36.01 -12.79
C GLU A 32 -4.93 -37.18 -13.66
N LEU A 33 -4.38 -37.33 -14.86
CA LEU A 33 -4.74 -38.43 -15.76
C LEU A 33 -4.38 -39.79 -15.18
N ASP A 34 -3.19 -39.95 -14.63
CA ASP A 34 -2.71 -41.15 -14.00
C ASP A 34 -3.54 -41.51 -12.75
N SER A 35 -3.84 -40.54 -11.91
CA SER A 35 -4.61 -40.73 -10.68
C SER A 35 -6.05 -41.15 -10.95
N CYS A 36 -6.65 -40.72 -12.06
CA CYS A 36 -8.00 -41.10 -12.47
C CYS A 36 -8.08 -42.42 -13.21
N LYS A 37 -6.97 -42.96 -13.68
CA LYS A 37 -6.92 -44.21 -14.49
C LYS A 37 -7.93 -44.21 -15.65
N GLY A 38 -8.17 -43.07 -16.26
CA GLY A 38 -9.14 -42.88 -17.35
C GLY A 38 -10.62 -42.84 -16.92
N ALA A 39 -10.94 -42.81 -15.63
CA ALA A 39 -12.32 -42.74 -15.16
C ALA A 39 -12.94 -41.36 -15.49
N LEU A 40 -13.78 -41.32 -16.52
CA LEU A 40 -14.42 -40.07 -17.00
C LEU A 40 -15.22 -39.32 -15.93
N PRO A 41 -16.00 -39.96 -15.02
CA PRO A 41 -16.68 -39.21 -13.95
C PRO A 41 -15.71 -38.48 -13.03
N SER A 42 -14.57 -39.10 -12.72
CA SER A 42 -13.52 -38.48 -11.89
C SER A 42 -12.83 -37.32 -12.58
N LEU A 43 -12.62 -37.38 -13.90
CA LEU A 43 -12.09 -36.31 -14.70
C LEU A 43 -13.08 -35.15 -14.86
N ALA A 44 -14.37 -35.46 -15.06
CA ALA A 44 -15.44 -34.47 -15.09
C ALA A 44 -15.52 -33.68 -13.79
N ALA A 45 -15.41 -34.35 -12.62
CA ALA A 45 -15.39 -33.65 -11.33
C ALA A 45 -14.17 -32.75 -11.16
N ARG A 46 -12.99 -33.16 -11.66
CA ARG A 46 -11.81 -32.30 -11.65
C ARG A 46 -11.96 -31.10 -12.59
N PHE A 47 -12.58 -31.29 -13.75
CA PHE A 47 -12.91 -30.19 -14.65
C PHE A 47 -13.82 -29.16 -13.96
N CYS A 48 -14.89 -29.60 -13.30
CA CYS A 48 -15.75 -28.73 -12.49
C CYS A 48 -14.94 -27.96 -11.43
N ALA A 49 -13.99 -28.61 -10.77
CA ALA A 49 -13.14 -27.91 -9.77
C ALA A 49 -12.27 -26.81 -10.38
N LYS A 50 -11.76 -27.01 -11.58
CA LYS A 50 -10.98 -26.01 -12.31
C LYS A 50 -11.85 -24.80 -12.69
N GLU A 51 -13.03 -25.04 -13.23
CA GLU A 51 -14.02 -24.01 -13.54
C GLU A 51 -14.47 -23.25 -12.27
N ALA A 52 -14.75 -23.97 -11.19
CA ALA A 52 -15.13 -23.37 -9.91
C ALA A 52 -14.00 -22.49 -9.34
N ALA A 53 -12.74 -22.91 -9.47
CA ALA A 53 -11.58 -22.12 -9.06
C ALA A 53 -11.44 -20.82 -9.89
N LEU A 54 -11.67 -20.89 -11.20
CA LEU A 54 -11.67 -19.69 -12.05
C LEU A 54 -12.80 -18.72 -11.68
N LYS A 55 -13.98 -19.23 -11.32
CA LYS A 55 -15.09 -18.40 -10.81
C LYS A 55 -14.73 -17.68 -9.51
N VAL A 56 -14.03 -18.35 -8.59
CA VAL A 56 -13.52 -17.75 -7.36
C VAL A 56 -12.54 -16.61 -7.67
N LEU A 57 -11.60 -16.83 -8.57
CA LEU A 57 -10.62 -15.81 -8.98
C LEU A 57 -11.29 -14.62 -9.65
N GLY A 58 -12.28 -14.86 -10.54
CA GLY A 58 -13.06 -13.82 -11.18
C GLY A 58 -13.84 -12.96 -10.18
N GLN A 59 -14.50 -13.57 -9.20
CA GLN A 59 -15.22 -12.86 -8.13
C GLN A 59 -14.28 -12.01 -7.29
N ALA A 60 -13.13 -12.56 -6.90
CA ALA A 60 -12.13 -11.83 -6.12
C ALA A 60 -11.54 -10.66 -6.91
N ASP A 61 -11.32 -10.81 -8.21
CA ASP A 61 -10.82 -9.76 -9.09
C ASP A 61 -11.84 -8.62 -9.25
N VAL A 62 -13.12 -8.94 -9.41
CA VAL A 62 -14.20 -7.93 -9.46
C VAL A 62 -14.29 -7.14 -8.16
N VAL A 63 -14.22 -7.82 -7.01
CA VAL A 63 -14.23 -7.15 -5.69
C VAL A 63 -13.00 -6.27 -5.52
N ALA A 64 -11.81 -6.75 -5.91
CA ALA A 64 -10.58 -5.97 -5.85
C ALA A 64 -10.65 -4.73 -6.76
N ARG A 65 -11.21 -4.85 -7.97
CA ARG A 65 -11.42 -3.72 -8.89
C ARG A 65 -12.48 -2.75 -8.37
N ALA A 66 -13.60 -3.24 -7.85
CA ALA A 66 -14.64 -2.39 -7.28
C ALA A 66 -14.14 -1.59 -6.06
N ALA A 67 -13.23 -2.16 -5.28
CA ALA A 67 -12.56 -1.46 -4.19
C ALA A 67 -11.59 -0.36 -4.68
N CYS A 68 -11.05 -0.50 -5.91
CA CYS A 68 -10.18 0.50 -6.54
C CYS A 68 -10.94 1.63 -7.25
N PHE A 69 -12.17 1.36 -7.71
CA PHE A 69 -13.05 2.34 -8.36
C PHE A 69 -14.21 2.60 -7.39
N GLY A 70 -14.03 3.54 -6.46
CA GLY A 70 -15.09 3.99 -5.56
C GLY A 70 -16.38 4.26 -6.34
N SER A 71 -17.47 3.68 -5.89
CA SER A 71 -18.86 3.74 -6.36
C SER A 71 -19.22 5.04 -7.09
N GLY A 72 -19.20 5.02 -8.39
CA GLY A 72 -19.92 5.92 -9.26
C GLY A 72 -21.11 5.17 -9.86
N ASP A 73 -22.30 5.61 -9.50
CA ASP A 73 -23.62 5.38 -10.07
C ASP A 73 -24.08 3.96 -10.42
N GLY A 74 -25.15 3.59 -9.70
CA GLY A 74 -25.91 2.39 -9.94
C GLY A 74 -26.50 2.33 -11.36
N ALA A 75 -26.00 1.36 -12.13
CA ALA A 75 -26.77 0.73 -13.19
C ALA A 75 -26.65 -0.77 -12.96
N GLY A 76 -27.78 -1.39 -12.66
CA GLY A 76 -27.89 -2.80 -12.40
C GLY A 76 -27.34 -3.61 -13.55
N VAL A 77 -26.35 -4.41 -13.28
CA VAL A 77 -25.94 -5.54 -14.11
C VAL A 77 -26.44 -6.80 -13.42
N ALA A 78 -27.60 -7.25 -13.86
CA ALA A 78 -28.08 -8.58 -13.60
C ALA A 78 -26.98 -9.59 -14.00
N GLY A 79 -26.74 -10.55 -13.11
CA GLY A 79 -25.70 -11.57 -13.31
C GLY A 79 -25.93 -12.40 -14.56
N GLU A 80 -25.17 -12.14 -15.59
CA GLU A 80 -24.91 -13.10 -16.65
C GLU A 80 -23.54 -13.71 -16.41
N GLY A 81 -23.57 -15.03 -16.19
CA GLY A 81 -22.38 -15.82 -15.90
C GLY A 81 -21.32 -15.66 -16.99
N LEU A 82 -20.14 -15.18 -16.61
CA LEU A 82 -18.94 -15.17 -17.43
C LEU A 82 -18.48 -16.61 -17.69
N VAL A 83 -19.02 -17.19 -18.76
CA VAL A 83 -18.49 -18.43 -19.33
C VAL A 83 -17.35 -18.05 -20.27
N PRO A 84 -16.15 -18.63 -20.14
CA PRO A 84 -15.09 -18.41 -21.13
C PRO A 84 -15.58 -18.85 -22.49
N ALA A 85 -15.67 -17.94 -23.45
CA ALA A 85 -15.96 -18.24 -24.83
C ALA A 85 -14.76 -19.01 -25.43
N GLY A 86 -14.86 -20.34 -25.43
CA GLY A 86 -13.78 -21.22 -25.90
C GLY A 86 -14.21 -22.58 -26.40
N LEU A 87 -15.47 -22.96 -26.28
CA LEU A 87 -16.00 -24.26 -26.76
C LEU A 87 -17.38 -24.12 -27.47
N GLY A 88 -17.51 -23.11 -28.33
CA GLY A 88 -18.67 -22.95 -29.20
C GLY A 88 -18.24 -22.86 -30.67
N ALA A 89 -18.93 -23.57 -31.56
CA ALA A 89 -18.73 -23.59 -33.00
C ALA A 89 -18.94 -22.18 -33.65
N PRO A 90 -18.41 -21.95 -34.87
CA PRO A 90 -18.38 -20.62 -35.48
C PRO A 90 -19.74 -20.27 -36.10
N THR A 91 -20.34 -19.16 -35.71
CA THR A 91 -21.31 -18.47 -36.51
C THR A 91 -21.20 -16.95 -36.28
N ASP A 92 -20.82 -16.31 -37.35
CA ASP A 92 -21.23 -15.02 -37.89
C ASP A 92 -20.95 -13.71 -37.10
N GLN A 93 -20.42 -12.80 -37.89
CA GLN A 93 -20.00 -11.44 -37.54
C GLN A 93 -21.19 -10.53 -37.26
N THR A 94 -21.13 -9.77 -36.20
CA THR A 94 -21.35 -8.29 -36.26
C THR A 94 -20.85 -7.62 -34.98
N SER A 95 -20.06 -6.64 -35.21
CA SER A 95 -19.42 -5.59 -34.43
C SER A 95 -20.03 -5.10 -33.12
N THR A 96 -19.13 -4.69 -32.25
CA THR A 96 -19.13 -3.78 -31.09
C THR A 96 -19.05 -4.45 -29.73
N GLY A 97 -17.80 -4.57 -29.18
CA GLY A 97 -17.55 -5.10 -27.84
C GLY A 97 -16.08 -5.41 -27.52
N ALA A 98 -15.16 -4.78 -28.20
CA ALA A 98 -13.73 -5.05 -28.03
C ALA A 98 -13.11 -4.20 -26.93
N ASN A 99 -13.33 -4.52 -25.63
CA ASN A 99 -12.45 -4.01 -24.55
C ASN A 99 -12.54 -4.75 -23.19
N GLN A 100 -13.12 -5.94 -23.11
CA GLN A 100 -13.22 -6.68 -21.83
C GLN A 100 -12.58 -8.07 -21.79
N VAL A 101 -11.84 -8.50 -22.80
CA VAL A 101 -11.32 -9.89 -22.92
C VAL A 101 -9.83 -10.02 -22.59
N SER A 102 -9.12 -8.98 -22.21
CA SER A 102 -7.64 -9.04 -22.15
C SER A 102 -7.07 -9.76 -20.90
N ALA A 103 -7.84 -10.03 -19.87
CA ALA A 103 -7.34 -10.67 -18.64
C ALA A 103 -7.37 -12.21 -18.65
N LEU A 104 -8.14 -12.83 -19.56
CA LEU A 104 -8.32 -14.29 -19.64
C LEU A 104 -7.56 -14.95 -20.82
N THR A 105 -6.96 -14.19 -21.69
CA THR A 105 -6.13 -14.70 -22.79
C THR A 105 -4.80 -15.21 -22.24
N GLY A 106 -4.65 -16.55 -22.17
CA GLY A 106 -3.41 -17.22 -21.77
C GLY A 106 -3.50 -18.07 -20.50
N LEU A 107 -4.67 -18.16 -19.86
CA LEU A 107 -4.84 -19.08 -18.73
C LEU A 107 -4.85 -20.54 -19.22
N ASN A 108 -4.03 -21.37 -18.57
CA ASN A 108 -3.93 -22.80 -18.87
C ASN A 108 -4.67 -23.58 -17.76
N PHE A 109 -5.64 -24.43 -18.15
CA PHE A 109 -6.36 -25.29 -17.22
C PHE A 109 -5.44 -26.25 -16.45
N ARG A 110 -4.28 -26.59 -17.00
CA ARG A 110 -3.25 -27.39 -16.33
C ARG A 110 -2.60 -26.65 -15.15
N ASP A 111 -2.71 -25.32 -15.11
CA ASP A 111 -2.23 -24.53 -14.00
C ASP A 111 -3.12 -24.64 -12.73
N ILE A 112 -4.29 -25.30 -12.86
CA ILE A 112 -5.17 -25.67 -11.76
C ILE A 112 -5.16 -27.19 -11.66
N GLU A 113 -4.45 -27.73 -10.69
CA GLU A 113 -4.29 -29.17 -10.51
C GLU A 113 -5.10 -29.64 -9.31
N VAL A 114 -5.89 -30.71 -9.51
CA VAL A 114 -6.69 -31.36 -8.46
C VAL A 114 -6.12 -32.71 -8.14
N THR A 115 -5.42 -32.83 -7.03
CA THR A 115 -4.84 -34.09 -6.57
C THR A 115 -5.74 -34.77 -5.54
N SER A 116 -5.89 -36.09 -5.62
CA SER A 116 -6.58 -36.88 -4.60
C SER A 116 -5.80 -38.15 -4.34
N ARG A 117 -5.69 -38.54 -3.08
CA ARG A 117 -5.13 -39.83 -2.66
C ARG A 117 -6.22 -40.67 -1.97
N PRO A 118 -6.19 -41.99 -2.05
CA PRO A 118 -7.15 -42.83 -1.36
C PRO A 118 -7.21 -42.50 0.14
N GLY A 119 -8.42 -42.22 0.67
CA GLY A 119 -8.64 -41.86 2.08
C GLY A 119 -8.28 -40.46 2.48
N GLN A 120 -7.89 -39.59 1.54
CA GLN A 120 -7.61 -38.19 1.79
C GLN A 120 -8.58 -37.27 1.04
N ALA A 121 -8.86 -36.10 1.61
CA ALA A 121 -9.64 -35.07 0.93
C ALA A 121 -8.89 -34.58 -0.32
N PRO A 122 -9.62 -34.26 -1.41
CA PRO A 122 -9.00 -33.69 -2.59
C PRO A 122 -8.32 -32.33 -2.26
N GLN A 123 -7.20 -32.09 -2.91
CA GLN A 123 -6.44 -30.87 -2.77
C GLN A 123 -6.35 -30.14 -4.11
N LEU A 124 -6.48 -28.81 -4.08
CA LEU A 124 -6.34 -27.95 -5.24
C LEU A 124 -4.98 -27.24 -5.15
N ARG A 125 -4.17 -27.39 -6.20
CA ARG A 125 -2.88 -26.73 -6.35
C ARG A 125 -2.92 -25.81 -7.56
N LEU A 126 -2.39 -24.61 -7.38
CA LEU A 126 -2.30 -23.64 -8.46
C LEU A 126 -0.85 -23.49 -8.91
N HIS A 127 -0.67 -23.41 -10.22
CA HIS A 127 0.63 -23.26 -10.89
C HIS A 127 0.61 -22.05 -11.82
N GLY A 128 1.76 -21.68 -12.37
CA GLY A 128 1.90 -20.71 -13.44
C GLY A 128 1.16 -19.37 -13.21
N GLN A 129 0.46 -18.92 -14.24
CA GLN A 129 -0.27 -17.65 -14.24
C GLN A 129 -1.47 -17.66 -13.27
N VAL A 130 -2.13 -18.79 -13.08
CA VAL A 130 -3.26 -18.89 -12.16
C VAL A 130 -2.80 -18.71 -10.71
N ALA A 131 -1.68 -19.32 -10.34
CA ALA A 131 -1.08 -19.11 -9.01
C ALA A 131 -0.65 -17.65 -8.79
N ALA A 132 -0.09 -17.01 -9.81
CA ALA A 132 0.27 -15.61 -9.75
C ALA A 132 -0.97 -14.71 -9.56
N TRP A 133 -2.04 -15.00 -10.29
CA TRP A 133 -3.32 -14.29 -10.14
C TRP A 133 -3.93 -14.47 -8.76
N ALA A 134 -3.98 -15.69 -8.22
CA ALA A 134 -4.44 -15.97 -6.87
C ALA A 134 -3.64 -15.21 -5.80
N ARG A 135 -2.30 -15.20 -5.91
CA ARG A 135 -1.43 -14.43 -5.01
C ARG A 135 -1.69 -12.92 -5.08
N ARG A 136 -1.87 -12.37 -6.29
CA ARG A 136 -2.23 -10.96 -6.50
C ARG A 136 -3.51 -10.57 -5.77
N LEU A 137 -4.50 -11.49 -5.77
CA LEU A 137 -5.77 -11.31 -5.08
C LEU A 137 -5.67 -11.65 -3.57
N GLY A 138 -4.49 -11.98 -3.07
CA GLY A 138 -4.26 -12.35 -1.68
C GLY A 138 -4.87 -13.69 -1.27
N LEU A 139 -5.16 -14.58 -2.24
CA LEU A 139 -5.77 -15.88 -1.99
C LEU A 139 -4.69 -16.96 -1.82
N HIS A 140 -4.62 -17.59 -0.65
CA HIS A 140 -3.56 -18.56 -0.35
C HIS A 140 -4.08 -19.89 0.18
N SER A 141 -5.29 -19.94 0.73
CA SER A 141 -5.89 -21.16 1.22
C SER A 141 -7.01 -21.59 0.28
N TRP A 142 -6.91 -22.80 -0.24
CA TRP A 142 -7.85 -23.35 -1.20
C TRP A 142 -8.39 -24.68 -0.67
N GLN A 143 -9.70 -24.81 -0.70
CA GLN A 143 -10.40 -26.04 -0.36
C GLN A 143 -11.29 -26.44 -1.52
N VAL A 144 -11.41 -27.73 -1.77
CA VAL A 144 -12.22 -28.27 -2.85
C VAL A 144 -13.03 -29.48 -2.35
N SER A 145 -14.27 -29.55 -2.76
CA SER A 145 -15.15 -30.71 -2.59
C SER A 145 -15.62 -31.15 -3.95
N LEU A 146 -15.61 -32.47 -4.18
CA LEU A 146 -15.96 -33.11 -5.44
C LEU A 146 -17.07 -34.13 -5.20
N ALA A 147 -18.05 -34.18 -6.11
CA ALA A 147 -19.07 -35.22 -6.14
C ALA A 147 -19.36 -35.56 -7.60
N HIS A 148 -19.66 -36.85 -7.87
CA HIS A 148 -20.11 -37.28 -9.18
C HIS A 148 -20.99 -38.56 -9.07
N ASP A 149 -22.01 -38.58 -9.91
CA ASP A 149 -22.86 -39.74 -10.17
C ASP A 149 -23.29 -39.70 -11.66
N LYS A 150 -24.45 -39.14 -12.00
CA LYS A 150 -24.86 -38.81 -13.37
C LYS A 150 -24.34 -37.50 -13.83
N VAL A 151 -24.16 -36.58 -12.89
CA VAL A 151 -23.49 -35.29 -13.07
C VAL A 151 -22.24 -35.23 -12.19
N ALA A 152 -21.25 -34.47 -12.63
CA ALA A 152 -20.12 -34.12 -11.80
C ALA A 152 -20.30 -32.72 -11.28
N MET A 153 -19.96 -32.51 -10.02
CA MET A 153 -20.04 -31.18 -9.35
C MET A 153 -18.77 -30.96 -8.54
N ALA A 154 -18.34 -29.72 -8.50
CA ALA A 154 -17.31 -29.27 -7.60
C ALA A 154 -17.66 -27.94 -6.94
N GLN A 155 -17.28 -27.81 -5.69
CA GLN A 155 -17.30 -26.56 -4.97
C GLN A 155 -15.89 -26.24 -4.50
N VAL A 156 -15.46 -25.00 -4.73
CA VAL A 156 -14.15 -24.47 -4.34
C VAL A 156 -14.34 -23.28 -3.44
N TRP A 157 -13.59 -23.25 -2.36
CA TRP A 157 -13.49 -22.10 -1.48
C TRP A 157 -12.05 -21.59 -1.50
N ALA A 158 -11.90 -20.28 -1.51
CA ALA A 158 -10.62 -19.65 -1.28
C ALA A 158 -10.74 -18.59 -0.19
N SER A 159 -9.77 -18.55 0.67
CA SER A 159 -9.62 -17.51 1.66
C SER A 159 -8.25 -16.83 1.49
N GLY A 160 -8.26 -15.51 1.65
CA GLY A 160 -7.05 -14.72 1.81
C GLY A 160 -6.60 -14.79 3.28
N GLY A 161 -5.32 -14.91 3.47
CA GLY A 161 -4.67 -14.83 4.77
C GLY A 161 -3.26 -14.29 4.57
N PRO A 162 -2.54 -13.92 5.64
CA PRO A 162 -1.17 -13.41 5.51
C PRO A 162 -0.28 -14.45 4.79
N THR A 163 0.46 -13.99 3.79
CA THR A 163 1.48 -14.81 3.10
C THR A 163 2.63 -15.16 4.04
N GLU A 164 3.44 -16.19 3.71
CA GLU A 164 4.68 -16.48 4.49
C GLU A 164 5.63 -15.29 4.56
N ALA A 165 5.60 -14.40 3.58
CA ALA A 165 6.33 -13.13 3.63
C ALA A 165 5.82 -12.21 4.76
N SER A 166 4.52 -12.29 5.11
CA SER A 166 3.94 -11.54 6.23
C SER A 166 4.21 -12.18 7.60
N ARG A 167 4.62 -13.45 7.66
CA ARG A 167 5.01 -14.13 8.92
C ARG A 167 6.31 -13.62 9.53
N LYS A 168 7.05 -12.76 8.84
CA LYS A 168 8.25 -12.09 9.39
C LYS A 168 7.99 -10.67 9.89
N VAL A 169 6.79 -10.41 10.39
CA VAL A 169 6.56 -9.19 11.17
C VAL A 169 7.33 -9.31 12.46
N SER A 170 8.28 -8.41 12.69
CA SER A 170 9.10 -8.41 13.89
C SER A 170 8.24 -8.08 15.12
N SER A 171 8.71 -8.44 16.32
CA SER A 171 8.05 -8.02 17.58
C SER A 171 7.86 -6.50 17.66
N HIS A 172 8.76 -5.73 17.07
CA HIS A 172 8.64 -4.28 16.96
C HIS A 172 7.49 -3.86 16.03
N ASP A 173 7.29 -4.55 14.92
CA ASP A 173 6.18 -4.29 14.01
C ASP A 173 4.83 -4.60 14.67
N ALA A 174 4.74 -5.67 15.46
CA ALA A 174 3.55 -5.98 16.24
C ALA A 174 3.22 -4.85 17.24
N THR A 175 4.24 -4.23 17.83
CA THR A 175 4.06 -3.07 18.71
C THR A 175 3.53 -1.85 17.95
N LEU A 176 3.98 -1.60 16.73
CA LEU A 176 3.50 -0.48 15.90
C LEU A 176 2.08 -0.71 15.37
N ALA A 177 1.67 -1.95 15.17
CA ALA A 177 0.34 -2.26 14.64
C ALA A 177 -0.83 -1.82 15.54
N ARG A 178 -0.58 -1.56 16.84
CA ARG A 178 -1.57 -0.98 17.76
C ARG A 178 -2.10 0.39 17.32
N TYR A 179 -1.35 1.10 16.48
CA TYR A 179 -1.74 2.39 15.93
C TYR A 179 -2.60 2.28 14.65
N LEU A 180 -2.85 1.06 14.17
CA LEU A 180 -3.80 0.76 13.09
C LEU A 180 -5.22 0.62 13.66
N LEU A 181 -5.80 1.74 14.04
CA LEU A 181 -7.09 1.77 14.74
C LEU A 181 -8.24 1.37 13.82
N LYS A 182 -8.98 0.35 14.23
CA LYS A 182 -10.21 -0.09 13.55
C LYS A 182 -11.38 0.81 13.97
N PRO A 183 -12.39 1.02 13.09
CA PRO A 183 -13.61 1.70 13.49
C PRO A 183 -14.41 0.84 14.49
N GLU A 184 -15.05 1.48 15.45
CA GLU A 184 -16.06 0.90 16.32
C GLU A 184 -17.45 1.05 15.69
N ALA A 185 -18.46 0.39 16.23
CA ALA A 185 -19.80 0.37 15.65
C ALA A 185 -20.46 1.75 15.60
N ASP A 186 -20.12 2.65 16.51
CA ASP A 186 -20.61 4.02 16.61
C ASP A 186 -19.66 5.07 16.04
N SER A 187 -18.60 4.64 15.37
CA SER A 187 -17.62 5.52 14.74
C SER A 187 -18.27 6.38 13.65
N HIS A 188 -17.90 7.65 13.62
CA HIS A 188 -18.30 8.59 12.58
C HIS A 188 -17.09 9.41 12.07
N LYS A 189 -17.26 10.17 10.98
CA LYS A 189 -16.16 10.85 10.30
C LYS A 189 -15.31 11.77 11.20
N TYR A 190 -15.89 12.37 12.24
CA TYR A 190 -15.15 13.22 13.17
C TYR A 190 -14.48 12.43 14.31
N SER A 191 -15.05 11.30 14.75
CA SER A 191 -14.44 10.47 15.78
C SER A 191 -13.19 9.76 15.29
N ARG A 192 -13.03 9.64 13.97
CA ARG A 192 -11.88 9.03 13.31
C ARG A 192 -10.81 10.03 12.87
N GLY A 193 -10.87 11.25 13.36
CA GLY A 193 -9.89 12.29 13.09
C GLY A 193 -10.07 13.02 11.76
N VAL A 194 -9.56 14.23 11.72
CA VAL A 194 -9.56 15.13 10.57
C VAL A 194 -8.11 15.50 10.22
N VAL A 195 -7.65 15.14 9.05
CA VAL A 195 -6.36 15.61 8.52
C VAL A 195 -6.58 16.76 7.55
N ARG A 196 -5.83 17.85 7.73
CA ARG A 196 -5.75 18.94 6.76
C ARG A 196 -4.50 18.74 5.91
N ILE A 197 -4.64 18.86 4.61
CA ILE A 197 -3.56 18.74 3.64
C ILE A 197 -3.41 20.10 2.94
N ILE A 198 -2.23 20.69 3.05
CA ILE A 198 -1.83 21.92 2.32
C ILE A 198 -0.75 21.48 1.34
N ALA A 199 -1.15 21.15 0.11
CA ALA A 199 -0.30 20.49 -0.87
C ALA A 199 -0.72 20.81 -2.31
N GLY A 200 0.23 20.68 -3.23
CA GLY A 200 0.03 20.96 -4.64
C GLY A 200 0.16 22.42 -5.01
N SER A 201 0.40 22.67 -6.27
CA SER A 201 0.46 24.01 -6.88
C SER A 201 0.09 23.94 -8.36
N GLN A 202 0.02 25.09 -9.03
CA GLN A 202 -0.15 25.15 -10.47
C GLN A 202 0.94 24.34 -11.21
N ARG A 203 2.17 24.33 -10.69
CA ARG A 203 3.32 23.64 -11.26
C ARG A 203 3.32 22.14 -10.90
N PHE A 204 2.90 21.78 -9.71
CA PHE A 204 2.95 20.41 -9.18
C PHE A 204 1.56 19.94 -8.69
N PRO A 205 0.56 19.88 -9.58
CA PRO A 205 -0.81 19.52 -9.16
C PRO A 205 -0.90 18.07 -8.70
N GLY A 206 -0.10 17.16 -9.28
CA GLY A 206 -0.11 15.73 -8.94
C GLY A 206 0.35 15.43 -7.51
N ALA A 207 1.18 16.28 -6.90
CA ALA A 207 1.63 16.07 -5.53
C ALA A 207 0.46 16.15 -4.53
N GLY A 208 -0.47 17.11 -4.71
CA GLY A 208 -1.70 17.18 -3.91
C GLY A 208 -2.57 15.94 -4.06
N LEU A 209 -2.72 15.46 -5.30
CA LEU A 209 -3.51 14.24 -5.60
C LEU A 209 -2.90 12.99 -4.92
N LEU A 210 -1.59 12.80 -5.03
CA LEU A 210 -0.87 11.67 -4.44
C LEU A 210 -0.88 11.71 -2.91
N CYS A 211 -0.73 12.90 -2.32
CA CYS A 211 -0.82 13.09 -0.89
C CYS A 211 -2.22 12.70 -0.36
N VAL A 212 -3.28 13.16 -1.04
CA VAL A 212 -4.66 12.80 -0.72
C VAL A 212 -4.88 11.29 -0.90
N ALA A 213 -4.34 10.67 -1.95
CA ALA A 213 -4.46 9.24 -2.16
C ALA A 213 -3.84 8.44 -1.00
N GLY A 214 -2.65 8.83 -0.52
CA GLY A 214 -2.02 8.23 0.65
C GLY A 214 -2.86 8.38 1.93
N ALA A 215 -3.37 9.59 2.19
CA ALA A 215 -4.21 9.87 3.35
C ALA A 215 -5.55 9.11 3.31
N SER A 216 -6.16 8.94 2.14
CA SER A 216 -7.43 8.22 1.97
C SER A 216 -7.39 6.77 2.44
N HIS A 217 -6.21 6.17 2.46
CA HIS A 217 -6.00 4.79 2.90
C HIS A 217 -5.44 4.66 4.32
N SER A 218 -5.32 5.78 5.07
CA SER A 218 -4.82 5.80 6.44
C SER A 218 -5.86 5.41 7.51
N GLY A 219 -7.12 5.30 7.12
CA GLY A 219 -8.23 5.08 8.03
C GLY A 219 -8.78 6.35 8.71
N VAL A 220 -8.25 7.55 8.40
CA VAL A 220 -8.76 8.83 8.90
C VAL A 220 -10.19 9.08 8.43
N GLY A 221 -11.00 9.73 9.26
CA GLY A 221 -12.44 9.93 8.98
C GLY A 221 -12.75 11.06 8.02
N MET A 222 -11.89 12.10 7.95
CA MET A 222 -12.09 13.25 7.07
C MET A 222 -10.75 13.80 6.58
N ILE A 223 -10.69 14.14 5.32
CA ILE A 223 -9.57 14.85 4.71
C ILE A 223 -10.07 16.20 4.21
N ARG A 224 -9.41 17.27 4.67
CA ARG A 224 -9.62 18.63 4.20
C ARG A 224 -8.43 19.03 3.32
N LEU A 225 -8.69 19.56 2.14
CA LEU A 225 -7.64 19.99 1.22
C LEU A 225 -7.65 21.49 1.06
N ASN A 226 -6.50 22.12 1.28
CA ASN A 226 -6.25 23.49 0.89
C ASN A 226 -5.21 23.50 -0.23
N ALA A 227 -5.66 23.86 -1.42
CA ALA A 227 -4.86 23.86 -2.63
C ALA A 227 -5.42 24.87 -3.64
N PRO A 228 -4.67 25.26 -4.69
CA PRO A 228 -5.24 26.01 -5.80
C PRO A 228 -6.38 25.26 -6.48
N GLU A 229 -7.38 25.99 -7.00
CA GLU A 229 -8.58 25.44 -7.65
C GLU A 229 -8.29 24.35 -8.67
N ARG A 230 -7.23 24.50 -9.47
CA ARG A 230 -6.79 23.45 -10.40
C ARG A 230 -6.50 22.11 -9.70
N VAL A 231 -5.87 22.16 -8.54
CA VAL A 231 -5.53 20.95 -7.77
C VAL A 231 -6.77 20.38 -7.12
N GLU A 232 -7.62 21.24 -6.54
CA GLU A 232 -8.90 20.84 -5.93
C GLU A 232 -9.79 20.12 -6.95
N ASN A 233 -9.93 20.67 -8.16
CA ASN A 233 -10.73 20.05 -9.22
C ASN A 233 -10.19 18.67 -9.62
N LEU A 234 -8.87 18.50 -9.75
CA LEU A 234 -8.26 17.20 -10.04
C LEU A 234 -8.45 16.21 -8.90
N VAL A 235 -8.32 16.66 -7.65
CA VAL A 235 -8.54 15.82 -6.48
C VAL A 235 -10.00 15.39 -6.37
N LEU A 236 -10.94 16.30 -6.51
CA LEU A 236 -12.38 15.99 -6.44
C LEU A 236 -12.84 15.05 -7.54
N ALA A 237 -12.24 15.12 -8.73
CA ALA A 237 -12.52 14.19 -9.82
C ALA A 237 -12.08 12.74 -9.49
N ALA A 238 -10.99 12.57 -8.73
CA ALA A 238 -10.47 11.25 -8.36
C ALA A 238 -10.90 10.79 -6.95
N HIS A 239 -11.15 11.75 -6.06
CA HIS A 239 -11.46 11.53 -4.65
C HIS A 239 -12.63 12.43 -4.21
N PRO A 240 -13.87 12.16 -4.62
CA PRO A 240 -15.03 13.03 -4.36
C PRO A 240 -15.39 13.15 -2.88
N GLN A 241 -14.86 12.30 -2.01
CA GLN A 241 -15.06 12.35 -0.56
C GLN A 241 -14.25 13.45 0.15
N ILE A 242 -13.34 14.14 -0.54
CA ILE A 242 -12.49 15.19 0.03
C ILE A 242 -13.27 16.49 0.19
N VAL A 243 -12.95 17.21 1.27
CA VAL A 243 -13.59 18.50 1.56
C VAL A 243 -12.60 19.62 1.24
N PRO A 244 -12.86 20.47 0.23
CA PRO A 244 -12.08 21.68 0.02
C PRO A 244 -12.13 22.61 1.25
N ASP A 245 -11.00 23.14 1.65
CA ASP A 245 -10.88 23.91 2.90
C ASP A 245 -10.97 25.43 2.69
N GLY A 246 -10.90 25.87 1.47
CA GLY A 246 -10.89 27.28 1.11
C GLY A 246 -9.65 28.03 1.62
N PRO A 247 -9.48 29.30 1.24
CA PRO A 247 -8.28 30.07 1.56
C PRO A 247 -8.15 30.45 3.04
N ALA A 248 -9.26 30.53 3.75
CA ALA A 248 -9.28 31.00 5.16
C ALA A 248 -8.86 29.92 6.18
N LEU A 249 -8.54 28.71 5.77
CA LEU A 249 -8.15 27.58 6.63
C LEU A 249 -9.09 27.38 7.84
N THR A 250 -10.39 27.61 7.63
CA THR A 250 -11.41 27.56 8.67
C THR A 250 -11.67 26.12 9.14
N GLY A 251 -12.07 25.98 10.41
CA GLY A 251 -12.36 24.69 11.02
C GLY A 251 -11.14 24.02 11.64
N THR A 252 -11.41 23.01 12.46
CA THR A 252 -10.39 22.27 13.21
C THR A 252 -9.83 21.09 12.40
N CYS A 253 -8.60 20.71 12.69
CA CYS A 253 -8.01 19.46 12.26
C CYS A 253 -7.19 18.85 13.41
N ASP A 254 -7.03 17.55 13.39
CA ASP A 254 -6.26 16.80 14.40
C ASP A 254 -4.79 16.67 13.99
N ALA A 255 -4.50 16.74 12.68
CA ALA A 255 -3.14 16.84 12.17
C ALA A 255 -3.12 17.58 10.82
N LEU A 256 -1.92 18.07 10.46
CA LEU A 256 -1.63 18.78 9.23
C LEU A 256 -0.60 18.02 8.40
N VAL A 257 -0.77 18.03 7.08
CA VAL A 257 0.30 17.74 6.11
C VAL A 257 0.60 19.00 5.34
N LEU A 258 1.86 19.43 5.36
CA LEU A 258 2.29 20.66 4.73
C LEU A 258 3.47 20.40 3.79
N GLY A 259 3.33 20.81 2.53
CA GLY A 259 4.49 20.98 1.65
C GLY A 259 4.56 20.15 0.37
N PRO A 260 3.99 18.93 0.23
CA PRO A 260 4.06 18.20 -1.04
C PRO A 260 3.61 19.07 -2.21
N GLY A 261 4.53 19.42 -3.11
CA GLY A 261 4.25 20.25 -4.29
C GLY A 261 3.78 21.69 -4.03
N LEU A 262 3.89 22.21 -2.80
CA LEU A 262 3.50 23.56 -2.43
C LEU A 262 4.37 24.62 -3.16
N ASP A 263 3.77 25.74 -3.58
CA ASP A 263 4.49 26.91 -4.06
C ASP A 263 4.98 27.75 -2.86
N ALA A 264 6.19 27.46 -2.42
CA ALA A 264 6.78 28.10 -1.22
C ALA A 264 6.94 29.61 -1.34
N GLN A 265 6.98 30.16 -2.56
CA GLN A 265 7.10 31.63 -2.79
C GLN A 265 5.77 32.35 -2.63
N LYS A 266 4.65 31.64 -2.78
CA LYS A 266 3.30 32.21 -2.68
C LYS A 266 2.60 31.85 -1.38
N ALA A 267 3.21 31.01 -0.55
CA ALA A 267 2.63 30.56 0.71
C ALA A 267 2.67 31.69 1.75
N ASP A 268 1.59 31.82 2.49
CA ASP A 268 1.52 32.71 3.67
C ASP A 268 2.18 32.01 4.86
N TRP A 269 3.48 32.21 5.00
CA TRP A 269 4.26 31.56 6.05
C TRP A 269 3.94 32.05 7.46
N GLU A 270 3.35 33.25 7.62
CA GLU A 270 2.90 33.74 8.92
C GLU A 270 1.67 32.96 9.40
N ALA A 271 0.67 32.84 8.55
CA ALA A 271 -0.52 32.03 8.85
C ALA A 271 -0.18 30.56 9.05
N LEU A 272 0.74 29.98 8.24
CA LEU A 272 1.17 28.60 8.36
C LEU A 272 1.98 28.36 9.65
N ALA A 273 2.80 29.31 10.09
CA ALA A 273 3.52 29.21 11.35
C ALA A 273 2.56 29.19 12.55
N GLN A 274 1.54 30.05 12.56
CA GLN A 274 0.50 30.06 13.61
C GLN A 274 -0.26 28.73 13.66
N LEU A 275 -0.55 28.14 12.49
CA LEU A 275 -1.22 26.86 12.41
C LEU A 275 -0.34 25.71 12.97
N LEU A 276 0.96 25.72 12.64
CA LEU A 276 1.94 24.75 13.11
C LEU A 276 2.17 24.80 14.62
N GLU A 277 2.07 25.98 15.26
CA GLU A 277 2.31 26.09 16.71
C GLU A 277 1.39 25.19 17.55
N ASN A 278 0.17 24.96 17.08
CA ASN A 278 -0.89 24.28 17.84
C ASN A 278 -1.35 22.96 17.23
N THR A 279 -0.83 22.58 16.05
CA THR A 279 -1.33 21.39 15.32
C THR A 279 -0.20 20.42 15.05
N PRO A 280 -0.30 19.15 15.47
CA PRO A 280 0.62 18.10 15.03
C PRO A 280 0.72 18.06 13.51
N ALA A 281 1.93 17.98 12.96
CA ALA A 281 2.11 18.12 11.52
C ALA A 281 3.18 17.21 10.95
N VAL A 282 2.95 16.77 9.70
CA VAL A 282 3.94 16.22 8.79
C VAL A 282 4.37 17.32 7.83
N ILE A 283 5.66 17.64 7.81
CA ILE A 283 6.25 18.70 7.01
C ILE A 283 7.21 18.07 6.02
N ASP A 284 6.91 18.20 4.74
CA ASP A 284 7.62 17.52 3.65
C ASP A 284 7.96 18.48 2.50
N ALA A 285 8.88 18.07 1.66
CA ALA A 285 9.20 18.67 0.37
C ALA A 285 9.42 20.19 0.46
N SER A 286 8.63 20.99 -0.30
CA SER A 286 8.81 22.45 -0.43
C SER A 286 8.63 23.23 0.88
N ALA A 287 8.06 22.64 1.93
CA ALA A 287 7.88 23.31 3.22
C ALA A 287 9.09 23.18 4.15
N LEU A 288 9.98 22.22 3.92
CA LEU A 288 11.09 21.91 4.83
C LEU A 288 12.04 23.10 5.01
N GLU A 289 12.55 23.67 3.92
CA GLU A 289 13.50 24.79 3.99
C GLU A 289 12.90 26.07 4.56
N PRO A 290 11.70 26.53 4.13
CA PRO A 290 11.05 27.70 4.74
C PRO A 290 10.77 27.52 6.23
N VAL A 291 10.31 26.35 6.66
CA VAL A 291 10.08 26.06 8.08
C VAL A 291 11.40 26.13 8.87
N CYS A 292 12.48 25.54 8.35
CA CYS A 292 13.81 25.65 8.97
C CYS A 292 14.32 27.09 9.04
N ALA A 293 14.04 27.92 8.02
CA ALA A 293 14.39 29.34 8.03
C ALA A 293 13.62 30.08 9.13
N LEU A 294 12.31 29.86 9.26
CA LEU A 294 11.51 30.49 10.32
C LEU A 294 11.98 30.08 11.73
N ILE A 295 12.41 28.84 11.91
CA ILE A 295 12.98 28.35 13.16
C ILE A 295 14.29 29.10 13.47
N LYS A 296 15.19 29.19 12.49
CA LYS A 296 16.45 29.93 12.63
C LYS A 296 16.24 31.37 13.00
N GLU A 297 15.22 32.01 12.43
CA GLU A 297 14.83 33.40 12.71
C GLU A 297 14.11 33.59 14.07
N GLY A 298 13.82 32.51 14.77
CA GLY A 298 13.05 32.54 16.03
C GLY A 298 11.55 32.82 15.86
N LYS A 299 11.04 32.79 14.62
CA LYS A 299 9.63 33.08 14.29
C LYS A 299 8.73 31.87 14.42
N LEU A 300 9.28 30.65 14.47
CA LEU A 300 8.55 29.38 14.63
C LEU A 300 9.31 28.48 15.58
N ARG A 301 8.59 27.76 16.42
CA ARG A 301 9.14 26.71 17.26
C ARG A 301 8.38 25.39 17.03
N LEU A 302 9.05 24.41 16.46
CA LEU A 302 8.48 23.08 16.38
C LEU A 302 8.58 22.35 17.73
N ARG A 303 7.80 21.29 17.85
CA ARG A 303 7.70 20.47 19.06
C ARG A 303 7.82 19.00 18.66
N ALA A 304 7.97 18.12 19.63
CA ALA A 304 8.13 16.67 19.43
C ALA A 304 6.96 15.98 18.68
N HIS A 305 5.82 16.63 18.51
CA HIS A 305 4.69 16.12 17.75
C HIS A 305 4.72 16.50 16.25
N HIS A 306 5.73 17.24 15.79
CA HIS A 306 5.96 17.51 14.38
C HIS A 306 6.90 16.47 13.81
N ILE A 307 6.71 16.13 12.54
CA ILE A 307 7.51 15.17 11.80
C ILE A 307 8.04 15.85 10.54
N LEU A 308 9.35 16.02 10.47
CA LEU A 308 10.03 16.45 9.25
C LEU A 308 10.43 15.23 8.43
N THR A 309 10.20 15.25 7.12
CA THR A 309 10.43 14.07 6.26
C THR A 309 11.42 14.32 5.11
N PRO A 310 12.65 14.79 5.39
CA PRO A 310 13.61 15.12 4.34
C PRO A 310 14.18 13.87 3.66
N HIS A 311 14.39 13.94 2.35
CA HIS A 311 15.37 13.09 1.67
C HIS A 311 16.79 13.66 1.87
N GLU A 312 17.83 12.95 1.42
CA GLU A 312 19.23 13.31 1.68
C GLU A 312 19.59 14.75 1.24
N GLY A 313 19.11 15.18 0.07
CA GLY A 313 19.35 16.54 -0.44
C GLY A 313 18.62 17.61 0.37
N GLU A 314 17.36 17.37 0.76
CA GLU A 314 16.57 18.27 1.62
C GLU A 314 17.19 18.39 3.02
N LEU A 315 17.62 17.27 3.59
CA LEU A 315 18.29 17.22 4.89
C LEU A 315 19.54 18.11 4.89
N ALA A 316 20.35 18.01 3.87
CA ALA A 316 21.56 18.82 3.72
C ALA A 316 21.21 20.32 3.60
N ARG A 317 20.21 20.70 2.77
CA ARG A 317 19.80 22.09 2.62
C ARG A 317 19.25 22.67 3.93
N CYS A 318 18.42 21.92 4.65
CA CYS A 318 17.93 22.34 5.98
C CYS A 318 19.08 22.57 6.96
N LEU A 319 20.05 21.66 7.04
CA LEU A 319 21.21 21.83 7.94
C LEU A 319 22.07 23.03 7.55
N ASN A 320 22.27 23.30 6.27
CA ASN A 320 23.03 24.45 5.78
C ASN A 320 22.41 25.77 6.20
N LEU A 321 21.08 25.85 6.28
CA LEU A 321 20.42 27.05 6.79
C LEU A 321 20.90 27.41 8.20
N PHE A 322 21.08 26.43 9.09
CA PHE A 322 21.53 26.68 10.47
C PHE A 322 23.05 26.94 10.58
N THR A 323 23.87 26.32 9.74
CA THR A 323 25.33 26.43 9.79
C THR A 323 25.87 27.66 9.07
N GLY A 324 25.07 28.31 8.23
CA GLY A 324 25.50 29.50 7.45
C GLY A 324 26.51 29.19 6.34
N THR A 325 26.76 27.93 6.05
CA THR A 325 27.67 27.51 4.97
C THR A 325 26.92 27.54 3.64
N ASN A 326 27.13 28.64 2.90
CA ASN A 326 26.62 28.77 1.53
C ASN A 326 27.52 27.92 0.61
N THR A 327 27.23 26.64 0.44
CA THR A 327 28.01 25.77 -0.46
C THR A 327 27.05 24.99 -1.35
N ASP A 328 27.15 25.22 -2.65
CA ASP A 328 26.65 24.33 -3.73
C ASP A 328 27.33 22.95 -3.71
N LYS A 329 27.98 22.58 -2.62
CA LYS A 329 28.65 21.31 -2.43
C LYS A 329 27.64 20.22 -2.12
N THR A 330 27.84 19.07 -2.72
CA THR A 330 26.98 17.89 -2.53
C THR A 330 26.82 17.52 -1.06
N ALA A 331 25.67 17.00 -0.66
CA ALA A 331 25.34 16.58 0.71
C ALA A 331 26.44 15.71 1.36
N GLY A 332 27.22 14.99 0.56
CA GLY A 332 28.34 14.16 1.00
C GLY A 332 29.56 14.93 1.51
N GLU A 333 29.85 16.12 0.94
CA GLU A 333 31.01 16.96 1.37
C GLU A 333 30.72 17.74 2.63
N ILE A 334 29.44 18.11 2.84
CA ILE A 334 28.99 18.87 4.02
C ILE A 334 28.94 17.96 5.25
N ALA A 335 28.44 16.74 5.08
CA ALA A 335 28.44 15.72 6.15
C ALA A 335 29.87 15.34 6.58
N GLY A 336 30.85 15.34 5.68
CA GLY A 336 32.26 15.06 6.00
C GLY A 336 32.90 16.13 6.91
N LYS A 337 32.61 17.42 6.68
CA LYS A 337 33.18 18.53 7.46
C LYS A 337 32.57 18.70 8.86
N LEU A 338 31.33 18.22 9.07
CA LEU A 338 30.67 18.27 10.38
C LEU A 338 31.13 17.11 11.29
N VAL A 339 31.59 16.00 10.71
CA VAL A 339 32.13 14.85 11.45
C VAL A 339 33.46 15.18 12.14
N ASP A 340 34.30 16.04 11.56
CA ASP A 340 35.60 16.43 12.13
C ASP A 340 35.53 17.26 13.44
N LYS A 341 34.32 17.71 13.82
CA LYS A 341 34.12 18.48 15.06
C LYS A 341 33.41 17.72 16.19
N ALA A 342 32.97 16.51 15.94
CA ALA A 342 32.29 15.69 16.95
C ALA A 342 33.20 14.54 17.39
N ASP A 343 34.12 14.83 18.32
CA ASP A 343 34.86 13.81 19.05
C ASP A 343 33.90 13.03 19.96
N LYS A 344 33.52 11.82 19.53
CA LYS A 344 33.50 10.56 20.30
C LYS A 344 32.81 9.44 19.48
N PRO A 345 33.45 8.28 19.30
CA PRO A 345 32.81 7.15 18.63
C PRO A 345 31.76 6.52 19.55
N LEU A 346 30.51 6.50 19.10
CA LEU A 346 29.45 5.69 19.67
C LEU A 346 29.76 4.20 19.45
N GLY A 347 29.76 3.46 20.54
CA GLY A 347 29.98 2.06 20.80
C GLY A 347 30.03 1.03 19.65
N LYS A 348 30.47 -0.15 19.97
CA LYS A 348 30.83 -1.34 19.14
C LYS A 348 29.89 -1.80 18.00
N PHE A 349 28.89 -1.01 17.58
CA PHE A 349 27.99 -1.28 16.44
C PHE A 349 28.51 -0.71 15.11
N ALA A 350 29.66 -0.07 15.06
CA ALA A 350 30.17 0.67 13.89
C ALA A 350 30.65 -0.21 12.71
N SER A 351 30.75 -1.52 12.85
CA SER A 351 31.39 -2.38 11.83
C SER A 351 30.49 -2.89 10.70
N GLN A 352 29.15 -2.61 10.72
CA GLN A 352 28.21 -3.09 9.70
C GLN A 352 27.36 -2.00 9.04
N THR A 353 27.59 -0.73 9.35
CA THR A 353 26.76 0.38 8.85
C THR A 353 27.49 1.08 7.71
N SER A 354 26.84 1.21 6.54
CA SER A 354 27.44 1.92 5.40
C SER A 354 27.67 3.41 5.74
N PRO A 355 28.73 4.04 5.20
CA PRO A 355 28.99 5.47 5.42
C PRO A 355 27.79 6.38 5.08
N ALA A 356 27.01 6.03 4.07
CA ALA A 356 25.81 6.78 3.68
C ALA A 356 24.72 6.70 4.78
N LEU A 357 24.53 5.54 5.40
CA LEU A 357 23.56 5.40 6.49
C LEU A 357 24.04 6.15 7.75
N GLN A 358 25.33 6.13 8.04
CA GLN A 358 25.90 6.88 9.16
C GLN A 358 25.68 8.38 9.00
N ARG A 359 25.98 8.95 7.80
CA ARG A 359 25.71 10.37 7.49
C ARG A 359 24.25 10.71 7.65
N ARG A 360 23.33 9.85 7.19
CA ARG A 360 21.88 10.06 7.33
C ARG A 360 21.44 10.08 8.80
N ILE A 361 21.95 9.17 9.62
CA ILE A 361 21.67 9.14 11.07
C ILE A 361 22.16 10.44 11.71
N GLN A 362 23.41 10.82 11.50
CA GLN A 362 23.99 12.03 12.08
C GLN A 362 23.24 13.30 11.65
N GLY A 363 22.94 13.44 10.36
CA GLY A 363 22.17 14.57 9.85
C GLY A 363 20.76 14.65 10.43
N ALA A 364 20.07 13.51 10.55
CA ALA A 364 18.75 13.46 11.16
C ALA A 364 18.78 13.82 12.66
N GLN A 365 19.79 13.35 13.42
CA GLN A 365 19.98 13.72 14.82
C GLN A 365 20.26 15.21 14.99
N GLN A 366 21.10 15.81 14.13
CA GLN A 366 21.37 17.25 14.14
C GLN A 366 20.10 18.05 13.84
N LEU A 367 19.34 17.66 12.80
CA LEU A 367 18.12 18.37 12.46
C LEU A 367 17.06 18.26 13.57
N ALA A 368 16.91 17.08 14.18
CA ALA A 368 16.01 16.89 15.32
C ALA A 368 16.40 17.78 16.52
N ALA A 369 17.68 17.86 16.84
CA ALA A 369 18.20 18.70 17.92
C ALA A 369 17.98 20.19 17.65
N LEU A 370 18.17 20.65 16.40
CA LEU A 370 18.00 22.07 15.99
C LEU A 370 16.54 22.50 15.95
N THR A 371 15.62 21.58 15.61
CA THR A 371 14.21 21.89 15.38
C THR A 371 13.30 21.50 16.55
N GLY A 372 13.71 20.54 17.38
CA GLY A 372 12.88 19.96 18.43
C GLY A 372 11.80 19.01 17.90
N ALA A 373 11.81 18.66 16.60
CA ALA A 373 10.86 17.81 15.93
C ALA A 373 11.38 16.37 15.78
N CYS A 374 10.48 15.43 15.52
CA CYS A 374 10.82 14.11 14.98
C CYS A 374 11.28 14.25 13.53
N VAL A 375 12.34 13.54 13.13
CA VAL A 375 12.87 13.54 11.77
C VAL A 375 12.81 12.15 11.16
N LEU A 376 12.09 12.00 10.07
CA LEU A 376 12.11 10.82 9.21
C LEU A 376 13.00 11.12 8.00
N ALA A 377 14.26 10.71 8.04
CA ALA A 377 15.19 10.85 6.92
C ALA A 377 14.97 9.73 5.90
N LYS A 378 14.40 10.11 4.74
CA LYS A 378 14.04 9.20 3.65
C LYS A 378 15.28 8.59 2.99
N GLY A 379 15.20 7.31 2.60
CA GLY A 379 16.24 6.61 1.85
C GLY A 379 15.98 5.11 1.77
N ASN A 380 16.84 4.36 1.10
CA ASN A 380 16.72 2.90 1.02
C ASN A 380 16.49 2.27 2.41
N ARG A 381 17.29 2.68 3.40
CA ARG A 381 17.00 2.45 4.82
C ARG A 381 16.57 3.78 5.41
N THR A 382 15.29 3.90 5.70
CA THR A 382 14.74 5.08 6.35
C THR A 382 15.19 5.11 7.82
N VAL A 383 15.52 6.30 8.29
CA VAL A 383 15.92 6.55 9.68
C VAL A 383 14.89 7.47 10.33
N VAL A 384 14.38 7.10 11.48
CA VAL A 384 13.53 7.95 12.31
C VAL A 384 14.29 8.34 13.56
N VAL A 385 14.36 9.64 13.83
CA VAL A 385 14.99 10.19 15.04
C VAL A 385 13.95 11.00 15.79
N ASP A 386 13.71 10.66 17.04
CA ASP A 386 12.77 11.40 17.89
C ASP A 386 13.39 12.69 18.44
N ALA A 387 12.57 13.51 19.09
CA ALA A 387 13.02 14.76 19.72
C ALA A 387 14.01 14.55 20.88
N LYS A 388 14.21 13.31 21.35
CA LYS A 388 15.21 12.93 22.37
C LYS A 388 16.47 12.35 21.76
N ALA A 389 16.63 12.46 20.42
CA ALA A 389 17.74 11.92 19.64
C ALA A 389 17.83 10.37 19.63
N GLN A 390 16.77 9.65 20.02
CA GLN A 390 16.69 8.20 19.87
C GLN A 390 16.56 7.84 18.39
N VAL A 391 17.37 6.89 17.91
CA VAL A 391 17.46 6.50 16.51
C VAL A 391 16.79 5.17 16.27
N HIS A 392 15.89 5.13 15.28
CA HIS A 392 15.27 3.92 14.77
C HIS A 392 15.61 3.77 13.29
N THR A 393 16.38 2.73 12.95
CA THR A 393 16.70 2.40 11.56
C THR A 393 15.74 1.33 11.06
N LEU A 394 15.00 1.64 10.01
CA LEU A 394 14.05 0.70 9.42
C LEU A 394 14.75 -0.27 8.47
N PRO A 395 14.19 -1.47 8.24
CA PRO A 395 14.66 -2.39 7.20
C PRO A 395 14.69 -1.71 5.83
N ALA A 396 15.55 -2.23 4.95
CA ALA A 396 15.61 -1.76 3.58
C ALA A 396 14.26 -2.00 2.86
N ALA A 397 13.77 -0.96 2.21
CA ALA A 397 12.58 -1.03 1.37
C ALA A 397 12.93 -1.47 -0.06
N THR A 398 11.91 -1.82 -0.85
CA THR A 398 12.11 -2.13 -2.27
C THR A 398 12.69 -0.92 -3.02
N PRO A 399 13.69 -1.11 -3.89
CA PRO A 399 14.25 -0.03 -4.72
C PRO A 399 13.21 0.63 -5.64
N TRP A 400 12.13 -0.05 -5.98
CA TRP A 400 11.06 0.46 -6.83
C TRP A 400 10.30 1.65 -6.22
N LEU A 401 10.45 1.91 -4.93
CA LEU A 401 9.97 3.14 -4.30
C LEU A 401 10.71 4.41 -4.76
N ALA A 402 11.83 4.26 -5.48
CA ALA A 402 12.54 5.39 -6.10
C ALA A 402 11.80 5.89 -7.35
N THR A 403 10.53 6.23 -7.20
CA THR A 403 9.66 6.81 -8.22
C THR A 403 9.09 8.15 -7.76
N ALA A 404 8.87 9.06 -8.71
CA ALA A 404 8.31 10.38 -8.40
C ALA A 404 6.92 10.26 -7.76
N GLY A 405 6.67 11.04 -6.71
CA GLY A 405 5.40 11.05 -5.99
C GLY A 405 5.28 10.01 -4.87
N SER A 406 6.22 9.06 -4.74
CA SER A 406 6.25 8.08 -3.66
C SER A 406 6.31 8.76 -2.27
N GLY A 407 7.09 9.84 -2.14
CA GLY A 407 7.16 10.65 -0.93
C GLY A 407 5.85 11.36 -0.60
N ASP A 408 5.13 11.86 -1.62
CA ASP A 408 3.84 12.54 -1.43
C ASP A 408 2.79 11.56 -0.87
N VAL A 409 2.77 10.31 -1.35
CA VAL A 409 1.92 9.24 -0.82
C VAL A 409 2.28 8.94 0.64
N LEU A 410 3.58 8.84 0.98
CA LEU A 410 4.04 8.62 2.35
C LEU A 410 3.62 9.75 3.28
N ALA A 411 3.79 11.01 2.85
CA ALA A 411 3.41 12.17 3.65
C ALA A 411 1.90 12.17 3.97
N GLY A 412 1.06 11.88 2.98
CA GLY A 412 -0.38 11.77 3.15
C GLY A 412 -0.79 10.64 4.09
N LEU A 413 -0.24 9.43 3.89
CA LEU A 413 -0.48 8.27 4.77
C LEU A 413 -0.11 8.61 6.22
N MET A 414 1.06 9.20 6.42
CA MET A 414 1.57 9.57 7.74
C MET A 414 0.68 10.61 8.43
N GLY A 415 0.27 11.65 7.71
CA GLY A 415 -0.63 12.68 8.23
C GLY A 415 -1.99 12.15 8.63
N GLY A 416 -2.57 11.25 7.82
CA GLY A 416 -3.84 10.60 8.14
C GLY A 416 -3.73 9.67 9.35
N LEU A 417 -2.67 8.87 9.47
CA LEU A 417 -2.40 8.05 10.66
C LEU A 417 -2.19 8.92 11.90
N LEU A 418 -1.48 10.03 11.77
CA LEU A 418 -1.27 10.97 12.87
C LEU A 418 -2.60 11.55 13.35
N ALA A 419 -3.44 12.06 12.45
CA ALA A 419 -4.75 12.61 12.76
C ALA A 419 -5.67 11.59 13.45
N LEU A 420 -5.71 10.36 12.93
CA LEU A 420 -6.50 9.26 13.49
C LEU A 420 -6.10 8.98 14.94
N ASN A 421 -4.81 8.88 15.22
CA ASN A 421 -4.30 8.52 16.54
C ASN A 421 -4.34 9.68 17.54
N VAL A 422 -4.12 10.91 17.09
CA VAL A 422 -4.30 12.12 17.92
C VAL A 422 -5.76 12.22 18.37
N ARG A 423 -6.70 12.02 17.46
CA ARG A 423 -8.14 12.08 17.77
C ARG A 423 -8.58 10.99 18.74
N ALA A 424 -8.06 9.79 18.57
CA ALA A 424 -8.38 8.65 19.45
C ALA A 424 -7.75 8.78 20.85
N GLY A 425 -6.87 9.75 21.08
CA GLY A 425 -6.17 9.89 22.37
C GLY A 425 -5.26 8.71 22.69
N VAL A 426 -4.79 7.98 21.67
CA VAL A 426 -3.93 6.81 21.87
C VAL A 426 -2.63 7.26 22.51
N GLY A 427 -2.46 6.89 23.76
CA GLY A 427 -1.26 7.19 24.53
C GLY A 427 -1.49 7.77 25.92
N HIS A 428 -2.61 8.44 26.20
CA HIS A 428 -2.93 8.91 27.57
C HIS A 428 -4.39 9.35 27.74
N VAL A 429 -4.91 9.14 28.92
CA VAL A 429 -6.19 9.72 29.40
C VAL A 429 -6.00 11.22 29.55
N GLY A 430 -6.60 12.00 28.65
CA GLY A 430 -6.54 13.47 28.62
C GLY A 430 -5.74 13.98 27.42
N THR A 431 -6.47 14.36 26.38
CA THR A 431 -5.96 14.91 25.11
C THR A 431 -5.18 16.21 25.32
N THR A 432 -3.88 16.13 25.52
CA THR A 432 -2.98 17.28 25.49
C THR A 432 -1.93 17.08 24.41
N VAL A 433 -1.38 18.21 23.93
CA VAL A 433 -0.25 18.26 22.97
C VAL A 433 0.93 17.36 23.38
N ALA A 434 1.05 17.02 24.68
CA ALA A 434 2.07 16.12 25.23
C ALA A 434 1.88 14.66 24.77
N SER A 435 0.64 14.20 24.52
CA SER A 435 0.39 12.84 24.03
C SER A 435 0.77 12.68 22.55
N ALA A 436 0.58 13.71 21.74
CA ALA A 436 0.98 13.72 20.33
C ALA A 436 2.50 13.66 20.15
N ALA A 437 3.27 14.18 21.10
CA ALA A 437 4.73 14.13 21.07
C ALA A 437 5.29 12.70 21.19
N ALA A 438 4.62 11.83 21.93
CA ALA A 438 4.99 10.40 22.04
C ALA A 438 4.56 9.61 20.81
N LEU A 439 3.55 10.07 20.05
CA LEU A 439 3.03 9.39 18.87
C LEU A 439 3.88 9.61 17.62
N ALA A 440 4.49 10.77 17.47
CA ALA A 440 5.16 11.16 16.23
C ALA A 440 6.21 10.13 15.73
N PRO A 441 7.16 9.63 16.56
CA PRO A 441 8.14 8.67 16.10
C PRO A 441 7.53 7.31 15.77
N GLU A 442 6.51 6.85 16.47
CA GLU A 442 5.82 5.59 16.18
C GLU A 442 5.01 5.69 14.90
N ILE A 443 4.28 6.78 14.69
CA ILE A 443 3.52 7.02 13.46
C ILE A 443 4.47 7.16 12.26
N ALA A 444 5.60 7.83 12.42
CA ALA A 444 6.61 7.93 11.37
C ALA A 444 7.15 6.55 10.96
N GLN A 445 7.48 5.70 11.94
CA GLN A 445 7.94 4.34 11.70
C GLN A 445 6.85 3.49 11.04
N LEU A 446 5.62 3.50 11.58
CA LEU A 446 4.49 2.74 11.04
C LEU A 446 4.18 3.14 9.60
N ALA A 447 4.06 4.45 9.31
CA ALA A 447 3.78 4.94 7.98
C ALA A 447 4.85 4.52 6.97
N ALA A 448 6.14 4.63 7.33
CA ALA A 448 7.23 4.20 6.48
C ALA A 448 7.24 2.68 6.25
N ARG A 449 6.88 1.88 7.25
CA ARG A 449 6.77 0.42 7.14
C ARG A 449 5.61 -0.01 6.24
N LEU A 450 4.42 0.60 6.43
CA LEU A 450 3.26 0.35 5.58
C LEU A 450 3.53 0.76 4.13
N HIS A 451 4.14 1.91 3.93
CA HIS A 451 4.52 2.39 2.61
C HIS A 451 5.55 1.48 1.93
N ALA A 452 6.55 0.99 2.68
CA ALA A 452 7.53 0.04 2.16
C ALA A 452 6.87 -1.30 1.76
N LEU A 453 5.97 -1.82 2.59
CA LEU A 453 5.20 -3.03 2.30
C LEU A 453 4.25 -2.83 1.12
N ALA A 454 3.56 -1.69 1.03
CA ALA A 454 2.70 -1.34 -0.11
C ALA A 454 3.50 -1.28 -1.41
N GLY A 455 4.69 -0.67 -1.40
CA GLY A 455 5.58 -0.65 -2.56
C GLY A 455 6.08 -2.04 -2.97
N GLN A 456 6.36 -2.91 -2.00
CA GLN A 456 6.69 -4.29 -2.28
C GLN A 456 5.52 -5.05 -2.90
N LEU A 457 4.33 -4.95 -2.32
CA LEU A 457 3.11 -5.58 -2.84
C LEU A 457 2.77 -5.08 -4.25
N ALA A 458 2.89 -3.78 -4.49
CA ALA A 458 2.70 -3.20 -5.82
C ALA A 458 3.71 -3.77 -6.82
N ALA A 459 5.00 -3.83 -6.47
CA ALA A 459 6.05 -4.32 -7.35
C ALA A 459 5.95 -5.83 -7.66
N GLU A 460 5.38 -6.62 -6.77
CA GLU A 460 5.22 -8.07 -6.91
C GLU A 460 3.90 -8.46 -7.61
N ALA A 461 2.98 -7.50 -7.82
CA ALA A 461 1.61 -7.78 -8.24
C ALA A 461 1.45 -8.26 -9.68
N THR A 462 2.42 -8.01 -10.59
CA THR A 462 2.28 -8.35 -12.01
C THR A 462 3.59 -8.85 -12.61
N GLY A 463 3.58 -10.03 -13.20
CA GLY A 463 4.66 -10.53 -14.04
C GLY A 463 4.37 -11.95 -14.53
N PRO A 464 4.48 -12.23 -15.83
CA PRO A 464 4.42 -13.59 -16.33
C PRO A 464 5.70 -14.33 -15.93
N LYS A 465 5.58 -15.49 -15.26
CA LYS A 465 6.76 -16.30 -14.95
C LYS A 465 6.62 -17.78 -15.19
N PRO A 466 7.67 -18.36 -15.76
CA PRO A 466 7.85 -19.80 -15.78
C PRO A 466 8.67 -20.35 -14.60
N THR A 467 9.10 -19.55 -13.62
CA THR A 467 9.96 -20.01 -12.52
C THR A 467 9.50 -19.45 -11.17
N ASP A 468 9.75 -20.18 -10.07
CA ASP A 468 9.30 -19.90 -8.70
C ASP A 468 9.85 -18.59 -8.04
N ALA A 469 10.58 -17.77 -8.77
CA ALA A 469 11.07 -16.50 -8.28
C ALA A 469 10.10 -15.37 -8.60
N VAL A 470 9.63 -14.63 -7.59
CA VAL A 470 8.86 -13.38 -7.75
C VAL A 470 9.77 -12.33 -8.39
N VAL A 471 9.47 -11.87 -9.63
CA VAL A 471 10.19 -10.74 -10.23
C VAL A 471 9.42 -9.48 -9.95
N ALA A 472 10.05 -8.58 -9.20
CA ALA A 472 9.55 -7.25 -9.03
C ALA A 472 9.62 -6.45 -10.34
N HIS A 473 8.60 -5.63 -10.59
CA HIS A 473 8.49 -4.78 -11.78
C HIS A 473 8.40 -3.30 -11.40
N PRO A 474 8.63 -2.37 -12.35
CA PRO A 474 8.44 -0.94 -12.14
C PRO A 474 7.03 -0.63 -11.61
N ILE A 475 6.96 0.31 -10.67
CA ILE A 475 5.71 0.78 -10.07
C ILE A 475 5.62 2.30 -10.12
N THR A 476 4.41 2.81 -10.03
CA THR A 476 4.08 4.23 -9.95
C THR A 476 3.56 4.58 -8.56
N ALA A 477 3.58 5.86 -8.21
CA ALA A 477 3.06 6.32 -6.93
C ALA A 477 1.55 6.00 -6.70
N PRO A 478 0.65 6.08 -7.70
CA PRO A 478 -0.73 5.61 -7.55
C PRO A 478 -0.86 4.13 -7.20
N GLU A 479 0.00 3.26 -7.76
CA GLU A 479 -0.01 1.82 -7.44
C GLU A 479 0.45 1.57 -6.01
N ILE A 480 1.40 2.36 -5.50
CA ILE A 480 1.79 2.32 -4.08
C ILE A 480 0.59 2.68 -3.20
N ALA A 481 -0.09 3.79 -3.50
CA ALA A 481 -1.27 4.22 -2.76
C ALA A 481 -2.38 3.15 -2.77
N ALA A 482 -2.66 2.56 -3.93
CA ALA A 482 -3.66 1.49 -4.09
C ALA A 482 -3.32 0.21 -3.31
N ALA A 483 -2.03 -0.07 -3.04
CA ALA A 483 -1.59 -1.23 -2.30
C ALA A 483 -1.61 -1.04 -0.76
N ILE A 484 -1.78 0.19 -0.25
CA ILE A 484 -1.81 0.48 1.19
C ILE A 484 -2.87 -0.34 1.94
N PRO A 485 -4.12 -0.51 1.46
CA PRO A 485 -5.11 -1.31 2.17
C PRO A 485 -4.68 -2.77 2.38
N ASN A 486 -4.00 -3.36 1.40
CA ASN A 486 -3.46 -4.72 1.51
C ASN A 486 -2.29 -4.77 2.52
N ALA A 487 -1.40 -3.78 2.48
CA ALA A 487 -0.33 -3.65 3.47
C ALA A 487 -0.88 -3.49 4.89
N TRP A 488 -1.91 -2.67 5.07
CA TRP A 488 -2.63 -2.51 6.34
C TRP A 488 -3.19 -3.84 6.85
N ALA A 489 -3.92 -4.59 6.02
CA ALA A 489 -4.52 -5.85 6.39
C ALA A 489 -3.46 -6.88 6.84
N LEU A 490 -2.35 -6.99 6.10
CA LEU A 490 -1.24 -7.87 6.44
C LEU A 490 -0.56 -7.47 7.76
N TYR A 491 -0.34 -6.19 7.96
CA TYR A 491 0.30 -5.67 9.17
C TYR A 491 -0.59 -5.88 10.41
N SER A 492 -1.90 -5.65 10.29
CA SER A 492 -2.88 -5.86 11.37
C SER A 492 -3.04 -7.33 11.75
N SER A 493 -2.99 -8.26 10.78
CA SER A 493 -3.14 -9.69 11.05
C SER A 493 -1.92 -10.28 11.74
N ALA A 494 -0.74 -9.76 11.45
CA ALA A 494 0.50 -10.21 12.06
C ALA A 494 0.67 -9.76 13.53
N ALA A 495 -0.06 -8.74 13.95
CA ALA A 495 -0.09 -8.29 15.35
C ALA A 495 -1.10 -9.06 16.21
N ALA A 496 -2.02 -9.81 15.58
CA ALA A 496 -3.06 -10.57 16.29
C ALA A 496 -2.63 -12.02 16.62
N ASN A 497 -1.49 -12.46 16.08
CA ASN A 497 -0.86 -13.76 16.34
C ASN A 497 0.40 -13.59 17.21
#